data_a7f3516212ce4af0f7038c0cb089b6bc
#
_entry.id   a7f3516212ce4af0f7038c0cb089b6bc
#
_cell.length_a   1.000
_cell.length_b   1.000
_cell.length_c   1.000
_cell.angle_alpha   90.00
_cell.angle_beta   90.00
_cell.angle_gamma   90.00
#
_symmetry.space_group_name_H-M   'P 1'
#
loop_
_entity.id
_entity.type
_entity.pdbx_description
1 polymer ?
#
loop_
_entity_poly.entity_id
_entity_poly.type
_entity_poly.pdbx_seq_one_letter_code
_entity_poly.pdbx_strand_id
1 'polypeptide(L)'
;VSRRVRVDYESGDRFRIAVRQHTLSVDQPASDGGEDTAPTPTELFIASLASCVALYARRFASRHGIRTDGLAVTADFSMASHPARVGEITLQLHVPGELSPEQQASLLAVTSHCTVHSTLMQPPEVRLELAALTPGAA
;
A
#
# COMPACT_ATOMS: atom_id res chain seq x y z
N VAL A 1 -12.85 -9.68 -14.31
CA VAL A 1 -12.95 -8.31 -14.84
C VAL A 1 -11.65 -7.56 -14.55
N SER A 2 -10.99 -7.13 -15.61
CA SER A 2 -9.77 -6.33 -15.48
C SER A 2 -10.11 -4.92 -15.03
N ARG A 3 -9.28 -4.40 -14.14
CA ARG A 3 -9.34 -3.02 -13.68
C ARG A 3 -8.07 -2.31 -14.11
N ARG A 4 -8.19 -1.04 -14.45
CA ARG A 4 -7.06 -0.29 -14.98
C ARG A 4 -6.62 0.81 -14.03
N VAL A 5 -5.32 0.88 -13.84
CA VAL A 5 -4.63 2.02 -13.23
C VAL A 5 -3.76 2.62 -14.33
N ARG A 6 -3.77 3.95 -14.45
CA ARG A 6 -2.94 4.65 -15.42
C ARG A 6 -1.95 5.54 -14.70
N VAL A 7 -0.71 5.55 -15.16
CA VAL A 7 0.35 6.40 -14.61
C VAL A 7 0.92 7.22 -15.77
N ASP A 8 0.88 8.55 -15.63
CA ASP A 8 1.38 9.48 -16.62
C ASP A 8 2.53 10.29 -16.06
N TYR A 9 3.56 10.52 -16.89
CA TYR A 9 4.68 11.37 -16.56
C TYR A 9 4.22 12.83 -16.45
N GLU A 10 4.70 13.55 -15.43
CA GLU A 10 4.45 14.98 -15.28
C GLU A 10 5.72 15.81 -15.48
N SER A 11 6.69 15.64 -14.60
CA SER A 11 7.96 16.40 -14.65
C SER A 11 8.96 15.76 -13.71
N GLY A 12 10.24 15.94 -13.95
CA GLY A 12 11.29 15.40 -13.07
C GLY A 12 11.09 13.91 -12.82
N ASP A 13 10.95 13.51 -11.57
CA ASP A 13 10.61 12.13 -11.18
C ASP A 13 9.15 11.99 -10.74
N ARG A 14 8.34 13.01 -11.04
CA ARG A 14 6.96 13.07 -10.62
C ARG A 14 6.03 12.43 -11.66
N PHE A 15 5.14 11.56 -11.18
CA PHE A 15 4.11 10.92 -11.99
C PHE A 15 2.75 11.09 -11.35
N ARG A 16 1.72 11.10 -12.17
CA ARG A 16 0.32 11.14 -11.73
C ARG A 16 -0.31 9.78 -11.95
N ILE A 17 -1.00 9.29 -10.93
CA ILE A 17 -1.70 8.02 -10.94
C ILE A 17 -3.20 8.29 -11.00
N ALA A 18 -3.90 7.66 -11.94
CA ALA A 18 -5.35 7.76 -12.05
C ALA A 18 -5.98 6.39 -11.80
N VAL A 19 -6.90 6.34 -10.86
CA VAL A 19 -7.67 5.13 -10.52
C VAL A 19 -9.13 5.54 -10.41
N ARG A 20 -9.96 5.06 -11.34
CA ARG A 20 -11.36 5.51 -11.43
C ARG A 20 -11.40 7.05 -11.51
N GLN A 21 -12.11 7.73 -10.61
CA GLN A 21 -12.17 9.20 -10.54
C GLN A 21 -11.12 9.79 -9.57
N HIS A 22 -10.24 8.97 -9.00
CA HIS A 22 -9.24 9.41 -8.04
C HIS A 22 -7.89 9.63 -8.69
N THR A 23 -7.14 10.59 -8.18
CA THR A 23 -5.77 10.85 -8.61
C THR A 23 -4.84 10.88 -7.40
N LEU A 24 -3.66 10.33 -7.60
CA LEU A 24 -2.58 10.32 -6.64
C LEU A 24 -1.31 10.75 -7.36
N SER A 25 -0.30 11.18 -6.62
CA SER A 25 1.00 11.51 -7.19
C SER A 25 2.10 10.74 -6.49
N VAL A 26 3.17 10.49 -7.21
CA VAL A 26 4.42 9.97 -6.66
C VAL A 26 5.58 10.85 -7.11
N ASP A 27 6.62 10.90 -6.31
CA ASP A 27 7.84 11.65 -6.56
C ASP A 27 8.99 10.96 -5.83
N GLN A 28 10.17 11.53 -5.89
CA GLN A 28 11.31 11.09 -5.10
C GLN A 28 11.73 12.19 -4.13
N PRO A 29 12.37 11.83 -3.00
CA PRO A 29 12.95 12.84 -2.12
C PRO A 29 14.06 13.64 -2.85
N ALA A 30 14.35 14.83 -2.37
CA ALA A 30 15.40 15.65 -2.95
C ALA A 30 16.77 14.93 -2.94
N SER A 31 17.04 14.15 -1.90
CA SER A 31 18.27 13.35 -1.79
C SER A 31 18.41 12.30 -2.90
N ASP A 32 17.31 11.90 -3.52
CA ASP A 32 17.29 10.88 -4.59
C ASP A 32 17.01 11.50 -5.96
N GLY A 33 17.08 12.84 -6.07
CA GLY A 33 16.93 13.54 -7.34
C GLY A 33 15.55 14.07 -7.65
N GLY A 34 14.60 13.90 -6.77
CA GLY A 34 13.24 14.43 -6.93
C GLY A 34 13.05 15.80 -6.27
N GLU A 35 11.81 16.24 -6.22
CA GLU A 35 11.43 17.51 -5.59
C GLU A 35 10.66 17.33 -4.28
N ASP A 36 10.49 16.08 -3.85
CA ASP A 36 9.80 15.72 -2.61
C ASP A 36 8.37 16.28 -2.52
N THR A 37 7.63 16.20 -3.62
CA THR A 37 6.27 16.75 -3.70
C THR A 37 5.20 15.68 -3.43
N ALA A 38 5.59 14.42 -3.28
CA ALA A 38 4.69 13.30 -3.06
C ALA A 38 5.47 12.11 -2.52
N PRO A 39 4.78 11.09 -1.96
CA PRO A 39 5.45 9.86 -1.55
C PRO A 39 6.08 9.13 -2.73
N THR A 40 7.04 8.28 -2.43
CA THR A 40 7.64 7.40 -3.45
C THR A 40 6.72 6.23 -3.77
N PRO A 41 6.89 5.57 -4.94
CA PRO A 41 6.19 4.32 -5.22
C PRO A 41 6.38 3.26 -4.14
N THR A 42 7.58 3.12 -3.60
CA THR A 42 7.86 2.17 -2.52
C THR A 42 7.06 2.51 -1.27
N GLU A 43 6.99 3.78 -0.89
CA GLU A 43 6.17 4.21 0.25
C GLU A 43 4.69 3.96 0.02
N LEU A 44 4.20 4.15 -1.21
CA LEU A 44 2.80 3.81 -1.56
C LEU A 44 2.55 2.31 -1.46
N PHE A 45 3.52 1.48 -1.82
CA PHE A 45 3.43 0.04 -1.65
C PHE A 45 3.23 -0.33 -0.18
N ILE A 46 4.04 0.25 0.71
CA ILE A 46 3.90 0.04 2.16
C ILE A 46 2.56 0.57 2.66
N ALA A 47 2.17 1.76 2.22
CA ALA A 47 0.88 2.36 2.60
C ALA A 47 -0.30 1.51 2.15
N SER A 48 -0.23 0.86 1.00
CA SER A 48 -1.29 -0.03 0.52
C SER A 48 -1.48 -1.23 1.45
N LEU A 49 -0.38 -1.84 1.89
CA LEU A 49 -0.43 -2.94 2.85
C LEU A 49 -1.00 -2.47 4.20
N ALA A 50 -0.48 -1.37 4.73
CA ALA A 50 -0.92 -0.84 6.03
C ALA A 50 -2.40 -0.46 6.00
N SER A 51 -2.87 0.19 4.94
CA SER A 51 -4.28 0.57 4.83
C SER A 51 -5.20 -0.64 4.64
N CYS A 52 -4.72 -1.68 3.96
CA CYS A 52 -5.48 -2.93 3.81
C CYS A 52 -5.63 -3.65 5.16
N VAL A 53 -4.58 -3.71 5.95
CA VAL A 53 -4.62 -4.23 7.33
C VAL A 53 -5.60 -3.43 8.17
N ALA A 54 -5.53 -2.10 8.10
CA ALA A 54 -6.43 -1.21 8.83
C ALA A 54 -7.90 -1.45 8.47
N LEU A 55 -8.20 -1.64 7.19
CA LEU A 55 -9.56 -1.94 6.74
C LEU A 55 -10.10 -3.24 7.34
N TYR A 56 -9.30 -4.29 7.32
CA TYR A 56 -9.70 -5.59 7.88
C TYR A 56 -9.88 -5.50 9.40
N ALA A 57 -8.99 -4.76 10.08
CA ALA A 57 -9.10 -4.53 11.52
C ALA A 57 -10.38 -3.77 11.86
N ARG A 58 -10.71 -2.74 11.08
CA ARG A 58 -11.95 -1.97 11.30
C ARG A 58 -13.17 -2.84 11.11
N ARG A 59 -13.21 -3.67 10.09
CA ARG A 59 -14.34 -4.57 9.85
C ARG A 59 -14.51 -5.59 10.97
N PHE A 60 -13.43 -6.15 11.45
CA PHE A 60 -13.44 -7.05 12.60
C PHE A 60 -13.97 -6.33 13.85
N ALA A 61 -13.43 -5.16 14.15
CA ALA A 61 -13.82 -4.38 15.32
C ALA A 61 -15.31 -4.03 15.29
N SER A 62 -15.82 -3.62 14.13
CA SER A 62 -17.25 -3.29 13.97
C SER A 62 -18.16 -4.48 14.24
N ARG A 63 -17.75 -5.68 13.81
CA ARG A 63 -18.54 -6.91 14.02
C ARG A 63 -18.51 -7.40 15.48
N HIS A 64 -17.51 -7.00 16.25
CA HIS A 64 -17.31 -7.49 17.62
C HIS A 64 -17.53 -6.40 18.68
N GLY A 65 -18.12 -5.27 18.30
CA GLY A 65 -18.40 -4.19 19.24
C GLY A 65 -17.17 -3.51 19.80
N ILE A 66 -16.05 -3.57 19.12
CA ILE A 66 -14.79 -2.95 19.52
C ILE A 66 -14.76 -1.53 18.95
N ARG A 67 -14.30 -0.58 19.74
CA ARG A 67 -14.18 0.83 19.30
C ARG A 67 -13.17 0.97 18.18
N THR A 68 -13.50 1.80 17.20
CA THR A 68 -12.65 2.06 16.02
C THR A 68 -12.07 3.47 15.99
N ASP A 69 -12.58 4.40 16.81
CA ASP A 69 -12.02 5.76 16.85
C ASP A 69 -10.61 5.70 17.48
N GLY A 70 -9.64 6.15 16.72
CA GLY A 70 -8.23 6.03 17.10
C GLY A 70 -7.55 4.78 16.58
N LEU A 71 -8.26 3.92 15.85
CA LEU A 71 -7.66 2.79 15.15
C LEU A 71 -6.59 3.30 14.17
N ALA A 72 -5.40 2.73 14.25
CA ALA A 72 -4.29 3.12 13.39
C ALA A 72 -3.38 1.93 13.13
N VAL A 73 -2.65 2.01 12.02
CA VAL A 73 -1.59 1.06 11.70
C VAL A 73 -0.34 1.86 11.36
N THR A 74 0.76 1.51 11.98
CA THR A 74 2.07 2.02 11.59
C THR A 74 2.85 0.91 10.90
N ALA A 75 3.68 1.28 9.94
CA ALA A 75 4.49 0.34 9.18
C ALA A 75 5.92 0.86 9.07
N ASP A 76 6.85 0.06 9.53
CA ASP A 76 8.28 0.31 9.35
C ASP A 76 8.80 -0.68 8.31
N PHE A 77 9.73 -0.24 7.48
CA PHE A 77 10.29 -1.10 6.46
C PHE A 77 11.76 -0.82 6.22
N SER A 78 12.47 -1.83 5.76
CA SER A 78 13.87 -1.72 5.37
C SER A 78 14.08 -2.32 4.00
N MET A 79 15.10 -1.81 3.29
CA MET A 79 15.43 -2.24 1.95
C MET A 79 16.44 -3.37 1.98
N ALA A 80 16.33 -4.28 1.02
CA ALA A 80 17.33 -5.29 0.72
C ALA A 80 17.90 -5.01 -0.67
N SER A 81 19.01 -5.64 -0.99
CA SER A 81 19.73 -5.45 -2.27
C SER A 81 19.90 -6.76 -3.02
N HIS A 82 20.27 -6.66 -4.31
CA HIS A 82 20.54 -7.79 -5.20
C HIS A 82 19.31 -8.70 -5.44
N PRO A 83 18.22 -8.20 -5.96
CA PRO A 83 17.97 -6.83 -6.43
C PRO A 83 17.48 -5.89 -5.32
N ALA A 84 17.48 -4.60 -5.58
CA ALA A 84 16.91 -3.60 -4.69
C ALA A 84 15.42 -3.88 -4.51
N ARG A 85 15.00 -4.02 -3.26
CA ARG A 85 13.61 -4.37 -2.92
C ARG A 85 13.34 -4.08 -1.45
N VAL A 86 12.08 -4.04 -1.08
CA VAL A 86 11.70 -4.06 0.34
C VAL A 86 12.02 -5.44 0.89
N GLY A 87 12.85 -5.50 1.93
CA GLY A 87 13.30 -6.76 2.52
C GLY A 87 12.56 -7.15 3.78
N GLU A 88 12.04 -6.17 4.51
CA GLU A 88 11.33 -6.41 5.76
C GLU A 88 10.28 -5.33 5.98
N ILE A 89 9.11 -5.72 6.46
CA ILE A 89 8.02 -4.84 6.82
C ILE A 89 7.51 -5.26 8.19
N THR A 90 7.44 -4.32 9.12
CA THR A 90 6.85 -4.54 10.44
C THR A 90 5.64 -3.65 10.59
N LEU A 91 4.48 -4.25 10.81
CA LEU A 91 3.22 -3.55 11.00
C LEU A 91 2.84 -3.58 12.47
N GLN A 92 2.43 -2.43 13.00
CA GLN A 92 1.84 -2.35 14.35
C GLN A 92 0.41 -1.87 14.23
N LEU A 93 -0.51 -2.65 14.77
CA LEU A 93 -1.93 -2.33 14.79
C LEU A 93 -2.27 -1.74 16.16
N HIS A 94 -2.76 -0.51 16.13
CA HIS A 94 -3.16 0.24 17.33
C HIS A 94 -4.68 0.22 17.43
N VAL A 95 -5.19 -0.47 18.45
CA VAL A 95 -6.64 -0.58 18.67
C VAL A 95 -6.97 0.11 19.99
N PRO A 96 -7.94 1.04 20.00
CA PRO A 96 -8.33 1.69 21.24
C PRO A 96 -9.01 0.69 22.18
N GLY A 97 -8.73 0.82 23.47
CA GLY A 97 -9.33 -0.01 24.50
C GLY A 97 -8.58 -1.31 24.74
N GLU A 98 -9.15 -2.12 25.61
CA GLU A 98 -8.56 -3.40 25.98
C GLU A 98 -9.22 -4.54 25.21
N LEU A 99 -8.38 -5.43 24.68
CA LEU A 99 -8.82 -6.64 24.00
C LEU A 99 -8.49 -7.86 24.84
N SER A 100 -9.40 -8.81 24.91
CA SER A 100 -9.10 -10.10 25.50
C SER A 100 -8.03 -10.83 24.68
N PRO A 101 -7.29 -11.78 25.26
CA PRO A 101 -6.34 -12.59 24.50
C PRO A 101 -6.97 -13.27 23.28
N GLU A 102 -8.22 -13.72 23.40
CA GLU A 102 -8.95 -14.33 22.27
C GLU A 102 -9.25 -13.33 21.17
N GLN A 103 -9.66 -12.11 21.52
CA GLN A 103 -9.90 -11.04 20.56
C GLN A 103 -8.61 -10.64 19.86
N GLN A 104 -7.50 -10.55 20.60
CA GLN A 104 -6.19 -10.24 20.01
C GLN A 104 -5.78 -11.29 18.96
N ALA A 105 -5.91 -12.56 19.32
CA ALA A 105 -5.55 -13.65 18.41
C ALA A 105 -6.42 -13.66 17.16
N SER A 106 -7.73 -13.46 17.31
CA SER A 106 -8.66 -13.43 16.18
C SER A 106 -8.41 -12.23 15.27
N LEU A 107 -8.14 -11.07 15.87
CA LEU A 107 -7.83 -9.85 15.11
C LEU A 107 -6.57 -10.00 14.29
N LEU A 108 -5.50 -10.52 14.88
CA LEU A 108 -4.25 -10.78 14.17
C LEU A 108 -4.42 -11.79 13.04
N ALA A 109 -5.21 -12.85 13.27
CA ALA A 109 -5.50 -13.84 12.25
C ALA A 109 -6.23 -13.23 11.05
N VAL A 110 -7.24 -12.41 11.29
CA VAL A 110 -8.02 -11.76 10.23
C VAL A 110 -7.17 -10.77 9.44
N THR A 111 -6.39 -9.94 10.13
CA THR A 111 -5.57 -8.91 9.48
C THR A 111 -4.39 -9.49 8.70
N SER A 112 -3.91 -10.67 9.07
CA SER A 112 -2.84 -11.35 8.33
C SER A 112 -3.33 -11.96 7.00
N HIS A 113 -4.63 -11.94 6.74
CA HIS A 113 -5.22 -12.44 5.49
C HIS A 113 -5.84 -11.32 4.65
N CYS A 114 -5.40 -10.07 4.85
CA CYS A 114 -5.88 -8.97 4.01
C CYS A 114 -5.45 -9.18 2.55
N THR A 115 -6.19 -8.60 1.62
CA THR A 115 -5.99 -8.82 0.18
C THR A 115 -4.56 -8.52 -0.26
N VAL A 116 -3.99 -7.40 0.19
CA VAL A 116 -2.62 -7.02 -0.20
C VAL A 116 -1.61 -8.00 0.40
N HIS A 117 -1.77 -8.37 1.67
CA HIS A 117 -0.87 -9.34 2.31
C HIS A 117 -0.94 -10.70 1.60
N SER A 118 -2.14 -11.18 1.31
CA SER A 118 -2.32 -12.44 0.57
C SER A 118 -1.66 -12.38 -0.81
N THR A 119 -1.70 -11.23 -1.47
CA THR A 119 -1.04 -11.03 -2.76
C THR A 119 0.48 -11.10 -2.63
N LEU A 120 1.05 -10.63 -1.53
CA LEU A 120 2.49 -10.75 -1.27
C LEU A 120 2.89 -12.22 -1.03
N MET A 121 2.05 -12.98 -0.34
CA MET A 121 2.35 -14.37 -0.01
C MET A 121 2.13 -15.31 -1.19
N GLN A 122 1.22 -14.97 -2.08
CA GLN A 122 0.94 -15.70 -3.33
C GLN A 122 1.02 -14.69 -4.47
N PRO A 123 2.23 -14.33 -4.90
CA PRO A 123 2.42 -13.23 -5.84
C PRO A 123 1.79 -13.54 -7.20
N PRO A 124 1.22 -12.51 -7.87
CA PRO A 124 0.64 -12.66 -9.18
C PRO A 124 1.71 -12.81 -10.24
N GLU A 125 1.32 -13.32 -11.39
CA GLU A 125 2.15 -13.24 -12.57
C GLU A 125 2.16 -11.79 -13.06
N VAL A 126 3.37 -11.23 -13.24
CA VAL A 126 3.54 -9.86 -13.72
C VAL A 126 4.13 -9.93 -15.14
N ARG A 127 3.44 -9.30 -16.09
CA ARG A 127 3.87 -9.20 -17.48
C ARG A 127 4.13 -7.75 -17.81
N LEU A 128 5.25 -7.49 -18.51
CA LEU A 128 5.61 -6.16 -18.97
C LEU A 128 5.67 -6.21 -20.50
N GLU A 129 4.89 -5.35 -21.14
CA GLU A 129 4.81 -5.25 -22.59
C GLU A 129 5.15 -3.82 -23.01
N LEU A 130 5.77 -3.67 -24.19
CA LEU A 130 6.03 -2.38 -24.76
C LEU A 130 4.97 -2.06 -25.82
N ALA A 131 4.22 -0.96 -25.60
CA ALA A 131 3.29 -0.43 -26.59
C ALA A 131 3.91 0.81 -27.24
N ALA A 132 4.06 0.80 -28.57
CA ALA A 132 4.61 1.95 -29.26
C ALA A 132 3.60 3.11 -29.26
N LEU A 133 4.10 4.33 -29.00
CA LEU A 133 3.28 5.53 -29.13
C LEU A 133 3.16 5.90 -30.62
N THR A 134 1.91 6.15 -31.04
CA THR A 134 1.66 6.63 -32.41
C THR A 134 2.10 8.09 -32.52
N PRO A 135 2.87 8.51 -33.57
CA PRO A 135 3.20 9.91 -33.77
C PRO A 135 1.94 10.78 -33.80
N GLY A 136 1.94 11.87 -33.01
CA GLY A 136 0.79 12.76 -32.88
C GLY A 136 -0.25 12.34 -31.86
N ALA A 137 -0.11 11.19 -31.23
CA ALA A 137 -0.94 10.79 -30.08
C ALA A 137 -0.32 11.41 -28.83
N ALA A 138 -1.00 12.35 -28.22
CA ALA A 138 -0.53 13.05 -27.02
C ALA A 138 -1.28 12.59 -25.78
#